data_a2b9893af77249e8e06e1e3ac8b56ea8
#
_entry.id   a2b9893af77249e8e06e1e3ac8b56ea8
#
_cell.length_a   1.000
_cell.length_b   1.000
_cell.length_c   1.000
_cell.angle_alpha   90.00
_cell.angle_beta   90.00
_cell.angle_gamma   90.00
#
_symmetry.space_group_name_H-M   'P 1'
#
loop_
_entity.id
_entity.type
_entity.pdbx_description
1 polymer ?
#
loop_
_entity_poly.entity_id
_entity_poly.type
_entity_poly.pdbx_seq_one_letter_code
_entity_poly.pdbx_strand_id
1 'polypeptide(L)'
;MDVTLVKPKELGGTGEGGVNPEQLFATGYSACFLGAMHFYAGQKKVKVPEDATVTVSAGIGPREDMGFGLDVTIEVSLPGLEKDVAEDLVAGAHKVCPYSHATKGSLNITPKLV
;
A
#
# COMPACT_ATOMS: atom_id res chain seq x y z
N MET A 1 15.65 10.89 7.25
CA MET A 1 15.66 10.27 5.91
C MET A 1 16.02 11.31 4.87
N ASP A 2 16.92 10.99 3.98
CA ASP A 2 17.39 11.91 2.94
C ASP A 2 17.33 11.16 1.60
N VAL A 3 16.41 11.56 0.75
CA VAL A 3 16.22 10.95 -0.57
C VAL A 3 16.13 12.03 -1.64
N THR A 4 16.65 11.70 -2.82
CA THR A 4 16.52 12.57 -3.99
C THR A 4 15.24 12.23 -4.71
N LEU A 5 14.38 13.21 -4.92
CA LEU A 5 13.14 13.05 -5.64
C LEU A 5 13.30 13.51 -7.07
N VAL A 6 12.75 12.73 -8.00
CA VAL A 6 12.78 13.04 -9.42
C VAL A 6 11.37 12.93 -9.99
N LYS A 7 11.12 13.72 -11.03
CA LYS A 7 9.87 13.67 -11.76
C LYS A 7 9.84 12.43 -12.65
N PRO A 8 8.76 11.64 -12.61
CA PRO A 8 8.67 10.45 -13.45
C PRO A 8 8.56 10.82 -14.93
N LYS A 9 8.92 9.87 -15.81
CA LYS A 9 8.85 10.07 -17.27
C LYS A 9 7.44 10.42 -17.72
N GLU A 10 6.43 9.81 -17.12
CA GLU A 10 5.02 10.00 -17.45
C GLU A 10 4.56 11.45 -17.23
N LEU A 11 5.28 12.20 -16.43
CA LEU A 11 5.00 13.63 -16.17
C LEU A 11 6.05 14.54 -16.80
N GLY A 12 6.84 14.02 -17.74
CA GLY A 12 7.81 14.80 -18.48
C GLY A 12 9.20 14.89 -17.85
N GLY A 13 9.48 14.09 -16.84
CA GLY A 13 10.80 14.01 -16.21
C GLY A 13 11.67 12.93 -16.85
N THR A 14 12.89 12.77 -16.34
CA THR A 14 13.80 11.72 -16.79
C THR A 14 13.53 10.37 -16.15
N GLY A 15 12.96 10.38 -14.95
CA GLY A 15 12.75 9.16 -14.15
C GLY A 15 14.05 8.57 -13.60
N GLU A 16 15.15 9.28 -13.70
CA GLU A 16 16.47 8.79 -13.30
C GLU A 16 17.08 9.62 -12.19
N GLY A 17 17.97 9.00 -11.43
CA GLY A 17 18.74 9.70 -10.39
C GLY A 17 18.06 9.81 -9.03
N GLY A 18 16.92 9.16 -8.84
CA GLY A 18 16.22 9.20 -7.58
C GLY A 18 14.90 8.44 -7.62
N VAL A 19 14.04 8.71 -6.66
CA VAL A 19 12.70 8.13 -6.58
C VAL A 19 11.66 9.21 -6.81
N ASN A 20 10.46 8.84 -7.24
CA ASN A 20 9.37 9.80 -7.37
C ASN A 20 8.48 9.78 -6.12
N PRO A 21 7.65 10.82 -5.93
CA PRO A 21 6.76 10.87 -4.76
C PRO A 21 5.81 9.69 -4.64
N GLU A 22 5.35 9.13 -5.77
CA GLU A 22 4.42 8.01 -5.77
C GLU A 22 5.10 6.74 -5.28
N GLN A 23 6.39 6.57 -5.56
CA GLN A 23 7.19 5.45 -5.04
C GLN A 23 7.37 5.56 -3.53
N LEU A 24 7.60 6.77 -3.00
CA LEU A 24 7.67 6.99 -1.56
C LEU A 24 6.33 6.72 -0.89
N PHE A 25 5.25 7.17 -1.50
CA PHE A 25 3.89 6.91 -1.02
C PHE A 25 3.63 5.40 -0.94
N ALA A 26 3.93 4.68 -2.02
CA ALA A 26 3.72 3.23 -2.09
C ALA A 26 4.57 2.49 -1.06
N THR A 27 5.83 2.89 -0.89
CA THR A 27 6.74 2.29 0.08
C THR A 27 6.23 2.49 1.50
N GLY A 28 5.85 3.73 1.83
CA GLY A 28 5.30 4.05 3.15
C GLY A 28 4.01 3.30 3.42
N TYR A 29 3.12 3.24 2.43
CA TYR A 29 1.84 2.55 2.59
C TYR A 29 2.04 1.05 2.80
N SER A 30 2.93 0.42 2.01
CA SER A 30 3.17 -1.03 2.15
C SER A 30 3.72 -1.37 3.55
N ALA A 31 4.64 -0.58 4.06
CA ALA A 31 5.20 -0.78 5.40
C ALA A 31 4.15 -0.53 6.48
N CYS A 32 3.35 0.51 6.33
CA CYS A 32 2.28 0.85 7.26
C CYS A 32 1.22 -0.25 7.30
N PHE A 33 0.83 -0.75 6.13
CA PHE A 33 -0.15 -1.83 6.02
C PHE A 33 0.38 -3.13 6.67
N LEU A 34 1.64 -3.47 6.41
CA LEU A 34 2.26 -4.66 7.00
C LEU A 34 2.31 -4.54 8.53
N GLY A 35 2.68 -3.37 9.05
CA GLY A 35 2.68 -3.12 10.49
C GLY A 35 1.29 -3.25 11.10
N ALA A 36 0.28 -2.72 10.43
CA ALA A 36 -1.11 -2.85 10.85
C ALA A 36 -1.56 -4.32 10.84
N MET A 37 -1.11 -5.09 9.84
CA MET A 37 -1.41 -6.52 9.77
C MET A 37 -0.80 -7.29 10.94
N HIS A 38 0.45 -6.99 11.30
CA HIS A 38 1.09 -7.60 12.47
C HIS A 38 0.33 -7.26 13.76
N PHE A 39 -0.11 -6.02 13.90
CA PHE A 39 -0.89 -5.61 15.07
C PHE A 39 -2.21 -6.39 15.14
N TYR A 40 -2.95 -6.44 14.04
CA TYR A 40 -4.24 -7.13 14.00
C TYR A 40 -4.08 -8.64 14.23
N ALA A 41 -3.06 -9.24 13.61
CA ALA A 41 -2.75 -10.65 13.78
C ALA A 41 -2.44 -10.97 15.25
N GLY A 42 -1.72 -10.09 15.93
CA GLY A 42 -1.44 -10.24 17.36
C GLY A 42 -2.71 -10.26 18.21
N GLN A 43 -3.69 -9.41 17.87
CA GLN A 43 -4.99 -9.40 18.55
C GLN A 43 -5.75 -10.69 18.32
N LYS A 44 -5.60 -11.31 17.16
CA LYS A 44 -6.25 -12.57 16.80
C LYS A 44 -5.44 -13.80 17.20
N LYS A 45 -4.25 -13.61 17.75
CA LYS A 45 -3.30 -14.68 18.09
C LYS A 45 -2.94 -15.54 16.88
N VAL A 46 -2.75 -14.88 15.74
CA VAL A 46 -2.30 -15.50 14.48
C VAL A 46 -0.93 -14.97 14.17
N LYS A 47 -0.04 -15.83 13.70
CA LYS A 47 1.29 -15.42 13.29
C LYS A 47 1.29 -15.07 11.81
N VAL A 48 1.78 -13.86 11.48
CA VAL A 48 2.02 -13.48 10.08
C VAL A 48 3.22 -14.29 9.58
N PRO A 49 3.13 -14.94 8.40
CA PRO A 49 4.27 -15.67 7.85
C PRO A 49 5.49 -14.76 7.68
N GLU A 50 6.69 -15.33 7.90
CA GLU A 50 7.93 -14.55 7.74
C GLU A 50 8.17 -14.10 6.30
N ASP A 51 7.65 -14.86 5.34
CA ASP A 51 7.74 -14.53 3.92
C ASP A 51 6.50 -13.78 3.40
N ALA A 52 5.70 -13.22 4.30
CA ALA A 52 4.58 -12.37 3.91
C ALA A 52 5.07 -11.11 3.18
N THR A 53 4.35 -10.72 2.14
CA THR A 53 4.67 -9.50 1.40
C THR A 53 3.43 -8.63 1.22
N VAL A 54 3.65 -7.32 1.23
CA VAL A 54 2.64 -6.33 0.86
C VAL A 54 3.23 -5.50 -0.28
N THR A 55 2.55 -5.50 -1.41
CA THR A 55 2.96 -4.75 -2.59
C THR A 55 1.93 -3.67 -2.86
N VAL A 56 2.36 -2.42 -2.82
CA VAL A 56 1.51 -1.28 -3.13
C VAL A 56 1.99 -0.67 -4.45
N SER A 57 1.05 -0.49 -5.36
CA SER A 57 1.31 0.19 -6.64
C SER A 57 0.54 1.50 -6.63
N ALA A 58 1.22 2.60 -6.92
CA ALA A 58 0.61 3.92 -6.95
C ALA A 58 0.85 4.57 -8.30
N GLY A 59 -0.23 4.85 -9.00
CA GLY A 59 -0.21 5.61 -10.24
C GLY A 59 -0.68 7.03 -10.00
N ILE A 60 -0.32 7.94 -10.91
CA ILE A 60 -0.77 9.32 -10.86
C ILE A 60 -1.38 9.70 -12.21
N GLY A 61 -2.48 10.45 -12.16
CA GLY A 61 -3.14 10.92 -13.36
C GLY A 61 -3.99 12.16 -13.09
N PRO A 62 -4.48 12.80 -14.14
CA PRO A 62 -5.30 14.01 -13.99
C PRO A 62 -6.70 13.69 -13.45
N ARG A 63 -7.23 14.59 -12.64
CA ARG A 63 -8.64 14.59 -12.24
C ARG A 63 -9.42 15.53 -13.16
N GLU A 64 -10.72 15.36 -13.18
CA GLU A 64 -11.62 16.22 -13.97
C GLU A 64 -11.65 17.67 -13.46
N ASP A 65 -11.36 17.87 -12.18
CA ASP A 65 -11.41 19.18 -11.50
C ASP A 65 -10.08 19.93 -11.53
N MET A 66 -9.24 19.68 -12.54
CA MET A 66 -7.97 20.37 -12.76
C MET A 66 -6.87 20.03 -11.74
N GLY A 67 -6.90 18.86 -11.15
CA GLY A 67 -5.83 18.41 -10.26
C GLY A 67 -5.29 17.06 -10.70
N PHE A 68 -4.43 16.49 -9.89
CA PHE A 68 -3.94 15.14 -10.06
C PHE A 68 -4.47 14.24 -8.97
N GLY A 69 -4.68 12.99 -9.29
CA GLY A 69 -5.12 11.99 -8.35
C GLY A 69 -4.24 10.77 -8.40
N LEU A 70 -4.35 9.95 -7.38
CA LEU A 70 -3.62 8.68 -7.29
C LEU A 70 -4.56 7.52 -7.57
N ASP A 71 -4.01 6.47 -8.20
CA ASP A 71 -4.66 5.17 -8.33
C ASP A 71 -3.79 4.17 -7.59
N VAL A 72 -4.35 3.51 -6.59
CA VAL A 72 -3.57 2.68 -5.67
C VAL A 72 -4.14 1.28 -5.60
N THR A 73 -3.27 0.28 -5.73
CA THR A 73 -3.62 -1.11 -5.51
C THR A 73 -2.73 -1.69 -4.41
N ILE A 74 -3.29 -2.61 -3.63
CA ILE A 74 -2.57 -3.32 -2.57
C ILE A 74 -2.73 -4.80 -2.81
N GLU A 75 -1.60 -5.51 -2.91
CA GLU A 75 -1.58 -6.96 -3.06
C GLU A 75 -0.81 -7.56 -1.89
N VAL A 76 -1.40 -8.56 -1.25
CA VAL A 76 -0.86 -9.19 -0.06
C VAL A 76 -0.66 -10.66 -0.30
N SER A 77 0.53 -11.17 -0.02
CA SER A 77 0.83 -12.60 -0.07
C SER A 77 1.10 -13.11 1.34
N LEU A 78 0.34 -14.13 1.76
CA LEU A 78 0.45 -14.74 3.08
C LEU A 78 0.61 -16.26 2.93
N PRO A 79 1.79 -16.71 2.49
CA PRO A 79 2.00 -18.14 2.21
C PRO A 79 1.78 -19.01 3.44
N GLY A 80 1.13 -20.16 3.25
CA GLY A 80 0.93 -21.14 4.31
C GLY A 80 -0.25 -20.90 5.23
N LEU A 81 -0.95 -19.77 5.10
CA LEU A 81 -2.18 -19.54 5.88
C LEU A 81 -3.40 -20.05 5.13
N GLU A 82 -4.38 -20.54 5.91
CA GLU A 82 -5.70 -20.86 5.34
C GLU A 82 -6.31 -19.59 4.73
N LYS A 83 -7.03 -19.76 3.65
CA LYS A 83 -7.57 -18.63 2.88
C LYS A 83 -8.45 -17.69 3.72
N ASP A 84 -9.34 -18.26 4.53
CA ASP A 84 -10.23 -17.46 5.38
C ASP A 84 -9.46 -16.67 6.46
N VAL A 85 -8.41 -17.27 7.02
CA VAL A 85 -7.54 -16.60 7.98
C VAL A 85 -6.77 -15.46 7.29
N ALA A 86 -6.22 -15.74 6.11
CA ALA A 86 -5.47 -14.74 5.35
C ALA A 86 -6.38 -13.56 4.93
N GLU A 87 -7.58 -13.84 4.47
CA GLU A 87 -8.55 -12.80 4.09
C GLU A 87 -8.94 -11.94 5.28
N ASP A 88 -9.10 -12.54 6.46
CA ASP A 88 -9.40 -11.79 7.69
C ASP A 88 -8.23 -10.86 8.07
N LEU A 89 -7.00 -11.34 7.95
CA LEU A 89 -5.82 -10.52 8.22
C LEU A 89 -5.73 -9.32 7.28
N VAL A 90 -6.00 -9.52 5.99
CA VAL A 90 -5.99 -8.45 5.00
C VAL A 90 -7.07 -7.41 5.32
N ALA A 91 -8.28 -7.85 5.59
CA ALA A 91 -9.39 -6.96 5.94
C ALA A 91 -9.10 -6.18 7.24
N GLY A 92 -8.57 -6.87 8.24
CA GLY A 92 -8.21 -6.26 9.52
C GLY A 92 -7.08 -5.24 9.38
N ALA A 93 -6.06 -5.58 8.59
CA ALA A 93 -4.96 -4.66 8.31
C ALA A 93 -5.45 -3.37 7.64
N HIS A 94 -6.34 -3.50 6.66
CA HIS A 94 -6.91 -2.34 5.98
C HIS A 94 -7.72 -1.45 6.94
N LYS A 95 -8.42 -2.06 7.85
CA LYS A 95 -9.20 -1.34 8.87
C LYS A 95 -8.30 -0.61 9.86
N VAL A 96 -7.19 -1.22 10.26
CA VAL A 96 -6.27 -0.70 11.29
C VAL A 96 -5.26 0.30 10.71
N CYS A 97 -4.88 0.13 9.45
CA CYS A 97 -3.82 0.93 8.83
C CYS A 97 -4.18 2.42 8.79
N PRO A 98 -3.35 3.30 9.40
CA PRO A 98 -3.65 4.74 9.38
C PRO A 98 -3.59 5.35 7.98
N TYR A 99 -2.80 4.80 7.05
CA TYR A 99 -2.79 5.27 5.67
C TYR A 99 -4.10 4.89 4.96
N SER A 100 -4.61 3.69 5.21
CA SER A 100 -5.93 3.30 4.69
C SER A 100 -7.03 4.22 5.24
N HIS A 101 -6.92 4.60 6.51
CA HIS A 101 -7.85 5.54 7.12
C HIS A 101 -7.74 6.93 6.49
N ALA A 102 -6.51 7.42 6.27
CA ALA A 102 -6.26 8.74 5.70
C ALA A 102 -6.73 8.87 4.25
N THR A 103 -6.67 7.78 3.49
CA THR A 103 -7.06 7.78 2.06
C THR A 103 -8.54 7.45 1.86
N LYS A 104 -9.24 7.08 2.91
CA LYS A 104 -10.65 6.71 2.85
C LYS A 104 -11.49 7.86 2.30
N GLY A 105 -12.30 7.57 1.30
CA GLY A 105 -13.14 8.56 0.64
C GLY A 105 -12.48 9.21 -0.57
N SER A 106 -11.16 9.32 -0.62
CA SER A 106 -10.43 9.81 -1.79
C SER A 106 -9.98 8.67 -2.70
N LEU A 107 -9.67 7.53 -2.11
CA LEU A 107 -9.27 6.33 -2.85
C LEU A 107 -10.18 5.16 -2.47
N ASN A 108 -10.60 4.42 -3.47
CA ASN A 108 -11.40 3.21 -3.28
C ASN A 108 -10.48 2.01 -3.44
N ILE A 109 -9.78 1.68 -2.36
CA ILE A 109 -8.80 0.60 -2.36
C ILE A 109 -9.44 -0.65 -1.79
N THR A 110 -9.37 -1.75 -2.54
CA THR A 110 -9.74 -3.08 -2.06
C THR A 110 -8.48 -3.94 -2.08
N PRO A 111 -7.83 -4.13 -0.93
CA PRO A 111 -6.64 -4.99 -0.88
C PRO A 111 -6.96 -6.40 -1.34
N LYS A 112 -6.05 -7.00 -2.10
CA LYS A 112 -6.23 -8.34 -2.68
C LYS A 112 -5.23 -9.30 -2.08
N LEU A 113 -5.73 -10.46 -1.68
CA LEU A 113 -4.89 -11.59 -1.33
C LEU A 113 -4.45 -12.29 -2.62
N VAL A 114 -3.15 -12.49 -2.77
CA VAL A 114 -2.57 -13.14 -3.95
C VAL A 114 -1.80 -14.41 -3.59
#